data_ae0298740600d36b57e01b44343dcede
#
_entry.id   ae0298740600d36b57e01b44343dcede
#
_cell.length_a   1.000
_cell.length_b   1.000
_cell.length_c   1.000
_cell.angle_alpha   90.00
_cell.angle_beta   90.00
_cell.angle_gamma   90.00
#
_symmetry.space_group_name_H-M   'P 1'
#
loop_
_entity.id
_entity.type
_entity.pdbx_description
1 polymer ?
#
loop_
_entity_poly.entity_id
_entity_poly.type
_entity_poly.pdbx_seq_one_letter_code
_entity_poly.pdbx_strand_id
1 'polypeptide(L)'
;MAAATAVLLMAGCSDRPGIDALVPVSAPLAEGAREQVILVASTRERDPRPGVFFNGERSAQLNFAKIDLSVPPSHRPGEIEWPKNGLGNPATDMVVREAIYRDTQGEFLRDLKSELARRPAGKRNVFIFVHGYNTMFSEALYRLAQMATDSDAPAVPVLFTWASRATTEGYVYDNNSATAARDQLEETIRLAFSSGADQVSILAHSMGNWLTVEALRQIRISGKTLPANKIGNIILAAPDIDVDVFKTQLRRFGKPPKPFVVVISRDDKALGFSDFLAGKKPRLGEYANDTELVELGAVVVDMTDVKALDSFNHGKFAQLAEMAPQLQGTIARAGGTATSNTVQLQGVRITGLDQARAAQPAGPALPAATQPAPAQ
;
A
#
# COMPACT_ATOMS: atom_id res chain seq x y z
N MET A 1 -35.19 -34.61 5.48
CA MET A 1 -34.02 -34.67 4.59
C MET A 1 -33.06 -33.58 4.96
N ALA A 2 -31.95 -33.93 5.57
CA ALA A 2 -30.99 -33.00 6.14
C ALA A 2 -30.12 -32.44 5.02
N ALA A 3 -30.19 -31.12 4.82
CA ALA A 3 -29.20 -30.40 4.01
C ALA A 3 -27.95 -30.23 4.87
N ALA A 4 -26.94 -31.04 4.59
CA ALA A 4 -25.63 -30.90 5.20
C ALA A 4 -24.99 -29.61 4.66
N THR A 5 -24.94 -28.59 5.50
CA THR A 5 -24.18 -27.37 5.26
C THR A 5 -22.71 -27.73 5.37
N ALA A 6 -22.05 -27.96 4.27
CA ALA A 6 -20.59 -28.03 4.21
C ALA A 6 -20.05 -26.63 4.41
N VAL A 7 -19.77 -26.26 5.66
CA VAL A 7 -18.89 -25.14 6.00
C VAL A 7 -17.49 -25.59 5.59
N LEU A 8 -17.07 -25.26 4.37
CA LEU A 8 -15.68 -25.35 3.98
C LEU A 8 -14.90 -24.39 4.90
N LEU A 9 -14.17 -24.99 5.83
CA LEU A 9 -13.10 -24.35 6.56
C LEU A 9 -12.05 -23.88 5.51
N MET A 10 -12.17 -22.66 5.07
CA MET A 10 -11.16 -21.96 4.29
C MET A 10 -10.01 -21.55 5.22
N ALA A 11 -9.35 -22.56 5.81
CA ALA A 11 -8.07 -22.39 6.47
C ALA A 11 -7.00 -22.23 5.37
N GLY A 12 -6.94 -21.04 4.77
CA GLY A 12 -5.75 -20.61 4.08
C GLY A 12 -4.68 -20.35 5.12
N CYS A 13 -3.79 -21.32 5.31
CA CYS A 13 -2.59 -21.13 6.13
C CYS A 13 -1.62 -20.20 5.38
N SER A 14 -1.85 -18.89 5.42
CA SER A 14 -0.73 -17.98 5.54
C SER A 14 -0.34 -18.06 7.01
N ASP A 15 0.92 -18.40 7.32
CA ASP A 15 1.41 -18.42 8.70
C ASP A 15 1.16 -17.05 9.31
N ARG A 16 0.25 -16.97 10.28
CA ARG A 16 0.01 -15.74 11.03
C ARG A 16 1.09 -15.57 12.08
N PRO A 17 1.48 -14.32 12.38
CA PRO A 17 2.45 -14.06 13.43
C PRO A 17 1.95 -14.60 14.77
N GLY A 18 2.87 -15.16 15.54
CA GLY A 18 2.62 -15.53 16.92
C GLY A 18 2.33 -14.31 17.80
N ILE A 19 1.77 -14.53 18.98
CA ILE A 19 1.41 -13.48 19.95
C ILE A 19 2.63 -12.63 20.38
N ASP A 20 3.84 -13.17 20.27
CA ASP A 20 5.08 -12.49 20.67
C ASP A 20 5.79 -11.78 19.53
N ALA A 21 5.22 -11.76 18.33
CA ALA A 21 5.87 -11.21 17.13
C ALA A 21 6.24 -9.72 17.25
N LEU A 22 5.57 -8.96 18.09
CA LEU A 22 5.86 -7.53 18.33
C LEU A 22 6.69 -7.26 19.59
N VAL A 23 7.04 -8.31 20.35
CA VAL A 23 7.90 -8.13 21.54
C VAL A 23 9.32 -7.79 21.08
N PRO A 24 9.90 -6.69 21.58
CA PRO A 24 11.23 -6.27 21.16
C PRO A 24 12.32 -7.30 21.48
N VAL A 25 13.20 -7.57 20.54
CA VAL A 25 14.32 -8.49 20.65
C VAL A 25 15.61 -7.72 20.91
N SER A 26 16.26 -7.98 22.07
CA SER A 26 17.49 -7.29 22.48
C SER A 26 18.77 -7.93 21.88
N ALA A 27 18.70 -9.08 21.21
CA ALA A 27 19.86 -9.73 20.59
C ALA A 27 20.55 -8.77 19.60
N PRO A 28 21.88 -8.85 19.43
CA PRO A 28 22.60 -8.04 18.44
C PRO A 28 22.02 -8.20 17.03
N LEU A 29 22.14 -7.16 16.20
CA LEU A 29 21.82 -7.26 14.79
C LEU A 29 22.73 -8.31 14.13
N ALA A 30 22.13 -9.12 13.27
CA ALA A 30 22.92 -10.02 12.43
C ALA A 30 23.71 -9.20 11.40
N GLU A 31 24.91 -9.66 11.05
CA GLU A 31 25.70 -9.05 9.98
C GLU A 31 24.91 -9.10 8.66
N GLY A 32 24.79 -7.96 7.98
CA GLY A 32 24.00 -7.82 6.74
C GLY A 32 22.49 -7.65 6.95
N ALA A 33 21.97 -7.63 8.19
CA ALA A 33 20.58 -7.28 8.46
C ALA A 33 20.29 -5.84 8.05
N ARG A 34 19.07 -5.60 7.57
CA ARG A 34 18.60 -4.25 7.22
C ARG A 34 17.61 -3.74 8.28
N GLU A 35 17.78 -2.49 8.69
CA GLU A 35 16.87 -1.85 9.64
C GLU A 35 15.80 -1.06 8.89
N GLN A 36 14.55 -1.18 9.37
CA GLN A 36 13.40 -0.42 8.89
C GLN A 36 12.74 0.32 10.05
N VAL A 37 12.68 1.64 9.92
CA VAL A 37 11.93 2.50 10.85
C VAL A 37 10.55 2.76 10.26
N ILE A 38 9.50 2.27 10.92
CA ILE A 38 8.11 2.47 10.49
C ILE A 38 7.42 3.41 11.46
N LEU A 39 6.85 4.48 10.91
CA LEU A 39 5.97 5.37 11.66
C LEU A 39 4.53 4.89 11.50
N VAL A 40 3.79 4.89 12.60
CA VAL A 40 2.44 4.34 12.66
C VAL A 40 1.45 5.43 13.04
N ALA A 41 0.37 5.53 12.27
CA ALA A 41 -0.85 6.24 12.63
C ALA A 41 -1.99 5.21 12.70
N SER A 42 -2.72 5.15 13.82
CA SER A 42 -3.62 4.06 14.13
C SER A 42 -4.96 4.54 14.67
N THR A 43 -6.05 3.98 14.15
CA THR A 43 -7.40 4.08 14.74
C THR A 43 -7.76 2.86 15.58
N ARG A 44 -6.78 2.02 15.92
CA ARG A 44 -6.93 0.91 16.85
C ARG A 44 -6.70 1.38 18.27
N GLU A 45 -7.31 0.73 19.24
CA GLU A 45 -6.97 0.92 20.65
C GLU A 45 -5.57 0.38 20.95
N ARG A 46 -4.84 1.09 21.82
CA ARG A 46 -3.59 0.61 22.41
C ARG A 46 -3.88 -0.61 23.27
N ASP A 47 -3.00 -1.60 23.22
CA ASP A 47 -3.13 -2.82 24.02
C ASP A 47 -1.93 -2.93 24.98
N PRO A 48 -2.16 -3.21 26.25
CA PRO A 48 -1.08 -3.30 27.25
C PRO A 48 -0.14 -4.49 27.03
N ARG A 49 -0.55 -5.48 26.22
CA ARG A 49 0.27 -6.65 25.90
C ARG A 49 1.33 -6.26 24.85
N PRO A 50 2.64 -6.36 25.17
CA PRO A 50 3.70 -5.94 24.24
C PRO A 50 3.64 -6.63 22.87
N GLY A 51 3.25 -7.90 22.84
CA GLY A 51 3.13 -8.67 21.59
C GLY A 51 1.93 -8.30 20.73
N VAL A 52 0.95 -7.55 21.25
CA VAL A 52 -0.24 -7.07 20.51
C VAL A 52 -0.09 -5.61 20.10
N PHE A 53 0.37 -4.75 21.00
CA PHE A 53 0.62 -3.34 20.87
C PHE A 53 -0.63 -2.50 20.46
N PHE A 54 -1.30 -2.85 19.37
CA PHE A 54 -2.62 -2.33 18.97
C PHE A 54 -3.57 -3.51 18.72
N ASN A 55 -4.76 -3.49 19.35
CA ASN A 55 -5.78 -4.53 19.21
C ASN A 55 -6.75 -4.28 18.04
N GLY A 56 -7.81 -5.05 17.93
CA GLY A 56 -8.82 -4.97 16.87
C GLY A 56 -9.97 -4.00 17.14
N GLU A 57 -9.97 -3.29 18.28
CA GLU A 57 -11.05 -2.37 18.65
C GLU A 57 -10.76 -0.94 18.16
N ARG A 58 -11.82 -0.15 17.96
CA ARG A 58 -11.74 1.22 17.45
C ARG A 58 -11.39 2.20 18.55
N SER A 59 -10.32 2.94 18.38
CA SER A 59 -10.03 4.12 19.18
C SER A 59 -10.83 5.32 18.69
N ALA A 60 -11.32 6.14 19.62
CA ALA A 60 -11.94 7.42 19.30
C ALA A 60 -10.92 8.47 18.82
N GLN A 61 -9.63 8.25 19.09
CA GLN A 61 -8.56 9.18 18.75
C GLN A 61 -7.54 8.50 17.84
N LEU A 62 -6.86 9.31 17.03
CA LEU A 62 -5.72 8.85 16.26
C LEU A 62 -4.53 8.61 17.20
N ASN A 63 -4.06 7.39 17.24
CA ASN A 63 -2.89 6.96 18.00
C ASN A 63 -1.66 6.94 17.10
N PHE A 64 -0.46 7.18 17.70
CA PHE A 64 0.78 7.16 16.95
C PHE A 64 1.82 6.26 17.63
N ALA A 65 2.73 5.73 16.80
CA ALA A 65 3.88 4.97 17.28
C ALA A 65 5.06 5.08 16.31
N LYS A 66 6.25 4.77 16.84
CA LYS A 66 7.46 4.50 16.06
C LYS A 66 7.91 3.08 16.36
N ILE A 67 8.18 2.31 15.33
CA ILE A 67 8.61 0.91 15.47
C ILE A 67 9.82 0.68 14.58
N ASP A 68 10.88 0.18 15.19
CA ASP A 68 12.11 -0.19 14.53
C ASP A 68 12.14 -1.72 14.36
N LEU A 69 12.30 -2.19 13.11
CA LEU A 69 12.39 -3.60 12.76
C LEU A 69 13.77 -3.94 12.19
N SER A 70 14.17 -5.18 12.36
CA SER A 70 15.30 -5.78 11.68
C SER A 70 14.80 -6.81 10.66
N VAL A 71 15.27 -6.70 9.43
CA VAL A 71 15.02 -7.66 8.35
C VAL A 71 16.28 -8.53 8.20
N PRO A 72 16.17 -9.86 8.24
CA PRO A 72 17.33 -10.76 8.27
C PRO A 72 18.12 -10.71 6.96
N PRO A 73 19.42 -11.06 6.98
CA PRO A 73 20.24 -11.12 5.76
C PRO A 73 19.76 -12.22 4.79
N SER A 74 19.00 -13.21 5.28
CA SER A 74 18.40 -14.29 4.49
C SER A 74 17.07 -13.93 3.84
N HIS A 75 16.63 -12.67 3.98
CA HIS A 75 15.34 -12.20 3.45
C HIS A 75 15.18 -12.49 1.96
N ARG A 76 13.98 -12.94 1.60
CA ARG A 76 13.58 -13.20 0.21
C ARG A 76 12.48 -12.21 -0.19
N PRO A 77 12.64 -11.52 -1.33
CA PRO A 77 11.62 -10.58 -1.80
C PRO A 77 10.22 -11.19 -1.86
N GLY A 78 9.23 -10.43 -1.39
CA GLY A 78 7.83 -10.82 -1.32
C GLY A 78 7.44 -11.68 -0.10
N GLU A 79 8.41 -12.32 0.56
CA GLU A 79 8.17 -13.15 1.75
C GLU A 79 8.25 -12.35 3.04
N ILE A 80 7.70 -12.89 4.12
CA ILE A 80 7.86 -12.39 5.48
C ILE A 80 8.41 -13.53 6.31
N GLU A 81 9.61 -13.37 6.81
CA GLU A 81 10.24 -14.34 7.71
C GLU A 81 9.69 -14.15 9.12
N TRP A 82 8.55 -14.78 9.40
CA TRP A 82 7.90 -14.71 10.71
C TRP A 82 8.74 -15.32 11.82
N PRO A 83 8.76 -14.70 13.01
CA PRO A 83 9.31 -15.36 14.20
C PRO A 83 8.60 -16.70 14.46
N LYS A 84 9.35 -17.80 14.39
CA LYS A 84 8.77 -19.16 14.50
C LYS A 84 8.79 -19.71 15.92
N ASN A 85 9.73 -19.23 16.74
CA ASN A 85 9.96 -19.74 18.08
C ASN A 85 10.08 -18.58 19.08
N GLY A 86 8.98 -18.17 19.67
CA GLY A 86 8.96 -17.08 20.67
C GLY A 86 9.31 -15.73 20.03
N LEU A 87 10.33 -15.05 20.57
CA LEU A 87 10.69 -13.67 20.17
C LEU A 87 11.36 -13.56 18.78
N GLY A 88 11.74 -14.66 18.17
CA GLY A 88 12.43 -14.71 16.88
C GLY A 88 13.95 -14.55 16.97
N ASN A 89 14.63 -14.86 15.86
CA ASN A 89 16.07 -14.80 15.68
C ASN A 89 16.41 -13.75 14.62
N PRO A 90 17.12 -12.65 14.95
CA PRO A 90 17.47 -11.60 13.98
C PRO A 90 18.28 -12.07 12.76
N ALA A 91 18.89 -13.25 12.81
CA ALA A 91 19.63 -13.80 11.68
C ALA A 91 18.74 -14.48 10.62
N THR A 92 17.53 -14.89 11.00
CA THR A 92 16.64 -15.68 10.14
C THR A 92 15.22 -15.13 10.06
N ASP A 93 14.82 -14.33 11.03
CA ASP A 93 13.46 -13.82 11.18
C ASP A 93 13.45 -12.29 11.15
N MET A 94 12.38 -11.73 10.62
CA MET A 94 12.08 -10.31 10.83
C MET A 94 11.68 -10.12 12.29
N VAL A 95 12.29 -9.17 12.99
CA VAL A 95 12.02 -8.95 14.44
C VAL A 95 11.87 -7.47 14.75
N VAL A 96 11.02 -7.16 15.71
CA VAL A 96 10.92 -5.82 16.29
C VAL A 96 12.12 -5.57 17.19
N ARG A 97 12.77 -4.41 17.04
CA ARG A 97 13.91 -3.97 17.86
C ARG A 97 13.46 -2.98 18.93
N GLU A 98 12.57 -2.09 18.56
CA GLU A 98 11.97 -1.11 19.45
C GLU A 98 10.53 -0.83 19.01
N ALA A 99 9.62 -0.65 19.97
CA ALA A 99 8.25 -0.25 19.73
C ALA A 99 7.84 0.77 20.80
N ILE A 100 7.59 2.01 20.38
CA ILE A 100 7.29 3.12 21.29
C ILE A 100 6.04 3.85 20.81
N TYR A 101 5.08 4.05 21.70
CA TYR A 101 3.96 4.96 21.46
C TYR A 101 4.44 6.41 21.35
N ARG A 102 3.76 7.17 20.54
CA ARG A 102 3.84 8.64 20.52
C ARG A 102 2.50 9.18 21.00
N ASP A 103 2.54 10.06 21.98
CA ASP A 103 1.31 10.53 22.62
C ASP A 103 0.67 11.69 21.86
N THR A 104 1.43 12.34 21.02
CA THR A 104 0.98 13.51 20.28
C THR A 104 1.31 13.44 18.78
N GLN A 105 0.46 14.07 17.99
CA GLN A 105 0.70 14.35 16.57
C GLN A 105 2.04 15.09 16.33
N GLY A 106 2.42 15.98 17.26
CA GLY A 106 3.68 16.73 17.19
C GLY A 106 4.91 15.82 17.30
N GLU A 107 4.84 14.76 18.11
CA GLU A 107 5.92 13.76 18.22
C GLU A 107 6.03 12.94 16.95
N PHE A 108 4.91 12.44 16.43
CA PHE A 108 4.88 11.74 15.15
C PHE A 108 5.49 12.60 14.02
N LEU A 109 5.10 13.87 13.95
CA LEU A 109 5.62 14.78 12.91
C LEU A 109 7.11 15.07 13.08
N ARG A 110 7.61 15.14 14.32
CA ARG A 110 9.06 15.29 14.59
C ARG A 110 9.84 14.06 14.11
N ASP A 111 9.35 12.85 14.43
CA ASP A 111 9.96 11.61 13.97
C ASP A 111 9.96 11.53 12.43
N LEU A 112 8.84 11.86 11.79
CA LEU A 112 8.73 11.88 10.34
C LEU A 112 9.71 12.85 9.68
N LYS A 113 9.85 14.06 10.22
CA LYS A 113 10.83 15.05 9.75
C LYS A 113 12.26 14.57 9.95
N SER A 114 12.55 13.93 11.09
CA SER A 114 13.86 13.36 11.38
C SER A 114 14.23 12.28 10.38
N GLU A 115 13.31 11.37 10.10
CA GLU A 115 13.52 10.31 9.11
C GLU A 115 13.69 10.85 7.69
N LEU A 116 12.93 11.86 7.31
CA LEU A 116 13.08 12.53 6.00
C LEU A 116 14.43 13.24 5.87
N ALA A 117 14.92 13.85 6.96
CA ALA A 117 16.21 14.53 6.96
C ALA A 117 17.40 13.58 6.69
N ARG A 118 17.26 12.30 7.01
CA ARG A 118 18.28 11.26 6.71
C ARG A 118 18.34 10.90 5.21
N ARG A 119 17.35 11.32 4.40
CA ARG A 119 17.30 11.03 2.97
C ARG A 119 17.93 12.17 2.16
N PRO A 120 18.52 11.85 1.01
CA PRO A 120 19.05 12.89 0.12
C PRO A 120 17.99 13.89 -0.30
N ALA A 121 18.38 15.14 -0.53
CA ALA A 121 17.49 16.16 -1.08
C ALA A 121 16.90 15.69 -2.44
N GLY A 122 15.61 15.94 -2.68
CA GLY A 122 14.90 15.44 -3.86
C GLY A 122 14.46 13.97 -3.78
N LYS A 123 14.82 13.26 -2.70
CA LYS A 123 14.41 11.87 -2.43
C LYS A 123 13.72 11.73 -1.05
N ARG A 124 13.30 12.83 -0.45
CA ARG A 124 12.60 12.86 0.84
C ARG A 124 11.13 12.51 0.66
N ASN A 125 10.86 11.27 0.34
CA ASN A 125 9.52 10.78 0.03
C ASN A 125 8.89 10.12 1.25
N VAL A 126 7.56 10.19 1.34
CA VAL A 126 6.75 9.41 2.28
C VAL A 126 5.98 8.35 1.50
N PHE A 127 5.93 7.15 2.04
CA PHE A 127 5.15 6.05 1.51
C PHE A 127 4.15 5.58 2.57
N ILE A 128 2.86 5.85 2.35
CA ILE A 128 1.78 5.46 3.26
C ILE A 128 1.21 4.13 2.78
N PHE A 129 1.16 3.14 3.67
CA PHE A 129 0.48 1.87 3.43
C PHE A 129 -0.80 1.79 4.25
N VAL A 130 -1.90 1.40 3.59
CA VAL A 130 -3.22 1.17 4.21
C VAL A 130 -3.61 -0.28 3.97
N HIS A 131 -3.64 -1.08 5.04
CA HIS A 131 -3.90 -2.52 4.95
C HIS A 131 -5.37 -2.85 4.64
N GLY A 132 -5.64 -4.12 4.34
CA GLY A 132 -6.94 -4.65 3.99
C GLY A 132 -7.75 -5.20 5.18
N TYR A 133 -8.83 -5.89 4.82
CA TYR A 133 -9.68 -6.66 5.71
C TYR A 133 -8.94 -7.82 6.36
N ASN A 134 -9.43 -8.29 7.51
CA ASN A 134 -8.94 -9.47 8.22
C ASN A 134 -7.43 -9.43 8.51
N THR A 135 -6.93 -8.25 8.92
CA THR A 135 -5.50 -8.01 9.09
C THR A 135 -5.19 -7.62 10.55
N MET A 136 -4.28 -8.34 11.20
CA MET A 136 -3.69 -7.95 12.48
C MET A 136 -2.78 -6.74 12.32
N PHE A 137 -2.55 -6.01 13.41
CA PHE A 137 -1.57 -4.92 13.41
C PHE A 137 -0.17 -5.41 13.03
N SER A 138 0.26 -6.53 13.60
CA SER A 138 1.54 -7.16 13.29
C SER A 138 1.67 -7.55 11.81
N GLU A 139 0.62 -8.13 11.21
CA GLU A 139 0.62 -8.48 9.78
C GLU A 139 0.83 -7.25 8.88
N ALA A 140 0.12 -6.15 9.17
CA ALA A 140 0.27 -4.91 8.42
C ALA A 140 1.66 -4.30 8.56
N LEU A 141 2.22 -4.32 9.79
CA LEU A 141 3.54 -3.79 10.10
C LEU A 141 4.65 -4.54 9.35
N TYR A 142 4.65 -5.87 9.46
CA TYR A 142 5.66 -6.71 8.81
C TYR A 142 5.55 -6.65 7.28
N ARG A 143 4.33 -6.58 6.75
CA ARG A 143 4.10 -6.40 5.31
C ARG A 143 4.67 -5.08 4.81
N LEU A 144 4.50 -3.99 5.53
CA LEU A 144 5.11 -2.72 5.17
C LEU A 144 6.64 -2.77 5.26
N ALA A 145 7.20 -3.42 6.29
CA ALA A 145 8.65 -3.62 6.42
C ALA A 145 9.22 -4.40 5.24
N GLN A 146 8.56 -5.49 4.83
CA GLN A 146 8.93 -6.28 3.65
C GLN A 146 8.92 -5.40 2.39
N MET A 147 7.81 -4.70 2.10
CA MET A 147 7.71 -3.86 0.90
C MET A 147 8.74 -2.72 0.87
N ALA A 148 8.98 -2.07 2.02
CA ALA A 148 9.98 -1.02 2.14
C ALA A 148 11.40 -1.55 1.87
N THR A 149 11.67 -2.79 2.31
CA THR A 149 12.96 -3.47 2.09
C THR A 149 13.14 -3.87 0.63
N ASP A 150 12.13 -4.46 0.00
CA ASP A 150 12.20 -4.99 -1.36
C ASP A 150 12.26 -3.90 -2.42
N SER A 151 11.56 -2.80 -2.19
CA SER A 151 11.57 -1.69 -3.14
C SER A 151 12.89 -0.93 -3.20
N ASP A 152 13.73 -1.06 -2.17
CA ASP A 152 14.97 -0.27 -1.98
C ASP A 152 14.77 1.25 -2.20
N ALA A 153 13.52 1.70 -2.04
CA ALA A 153 13.14 3.07 -2.27
C ALA A 153 13.50 3.94 -1.05
N PRO A 154 14.10 5.12 -1.24
CA PRO A 154 14.49 5.99 -0.12
C PRO A 154 13.29 6.73 0.50
N ALA A 155 12.13 6.11 0.56
CA ALA A 155 10.94 6.66 1.19
C ALA A 155 10.89 6.35 2.69
N VAL A 156 10.24 7.22 3.47
CA VAL A 156 9.91 6.94 4.87
C VAL A 156 8.60 6.16 4.89
N PRO A 157 8.59 4.91 5.38
CA PRO A 157 7.38 4.12 5.46
C PRO A 157 6.49 4.60 6.62
N VAL A 158 5.22 4.84 6.32
CA VAL A 158 4.16 5.18 7.25
C VAL A 158 3.05 4.15 7.15
N LEU A 159 2.75 3.46 8.24
CA LEU A 159 1.61 2.56 8.32
C LEU A 159 0.40 3.34 8.82
N PHE A 160 -0.65 3.43 7.99
CA PHE A 160 -1.97 3.74 8.51
C PHE A 160 -2.72 2.44 8.81
N THR A 161 -3.01 2.17 10.07
CA THR A 161 -3.70 0.96 10.50
C THR A 161 -5.04 1.27 11.15
N TRP A 162 -6.09 0.66 10.61
CA TRP A 162 -7.46 0.81 11.10
C TRP A 162 -7.94 -0.47 11.80
N ALA A 163 -8.98 -0.36 12.62
CA ALA A 163 -9.46 -1.43 13.48
C ALA A 163 -10.11 -2.57 12.70
N SER A 164 -9.30 -3.54 12.25
CA SER A 164 -9.75 -4.84 11.75
C SER A 164 -9.69 -5.87 12.88
N ARG A 165 -10.73 -6.71 12.99
CA ARG A 165 -10.78 -7.78 13.98
C ARG A 165 -9.88 -8.96 13.64
N ALA A 166 -9.37 -9.01 12.45
CA ALA A 166 -8.52 -10.09 11.96
C ALA A 166 -9.20 -11.48 12.09
N THR A 167 -10.50 -11.53 11.82
CA THR A 167 -11.30 -12.74 11.72
C THR A 167 -12.16 -12.72 10.47
N THR A 168 -12.42 -13.89 9.88
CA THR A 168 -13.25 -14.01 8.67
C THR A 168 -14.69 -13.56 8.89
N GLU A 169 -15.23 -13.71 10.07
CA GLU A 169 -16.59 -13.29 10.44
C GLU A 169 -16.68 -11.77 10.65
N GLY A 170 -15.53 -11.11 10.79
CA GLY A 170 -15.42 -9.67 11.06
C GLY A 170 -15.72 -8.76 9.88
N TYR A 171 -16.11 -9.25 8.70
CA TYR A 171 -16.22 -8.43 7.48
C TYR A 171 -17.08 -7.17 7.66
N VAL A 172 -18.27 -7.29 8.25
CA VAL A 172 -19.16 -6.14 8.47
C VAL A 172 -18.58 -5.17 9.50
N TYR A 173 -17.96 -5.68 10.56
CA TYR A 173 -17.26 -4.85 11.55
C TYR A 173 -16.11 -4.09 10.90
N ASP A 174 -15.30 -4.76 10.12
CA ASP A 174 -14.13 -4.20 9.44
C ASP A 174 -14.55 -3.12 8.42
N ASN A 175 -15.62 -3.36 7.64
CA ASN A 175 -16.17 -2.37 6.71
C ASN A 175 -16.62 -1.09 7.43
N ASN A 176 -17.32 -1.24 8.56
CA ASN A 176 -17.69 -0.09 9.39
C ASN A 176 -16.47 0.61 10.01
N SER A 177 -15.45 -0.15 10.40
CA SER A 177 -14.21 0.40 10.94
C SER A 177 -13.41 1.18 9.89
N ALA A 178 -13.33 0.67 8.67
CA ALA A 178 -12.73 1.36 7.54
C ALA A 178 -13.47 2.69 7.26
N THR A 179 -14.81 2.64 7.25
CA THR A 179 -15.63 3.84 7.07
C THR A 179 -15.43 4.87 8.19
N ALA A 180 -15.33 4.42 9.45
CA ALA A 180 -15.10 5.29 10.60
C ALA A 180 -13.69 5.92 10.60
N ALA A 181 -12.70 5.27 10.01
CA ALA A 181 -11.30 5.69 10.02
C ALA A 181 -10.93 6.72 8.93
N ARG A 182 -11.87 7.11 8.06
CA ARG A 182 -11.56 7.98 6.91
C ARG A 182 -11.07 9.37 7.29
N ASP A 183 -11.62 9.97 8.36
CA ASP A 183 -11.24 11.30 8.82
C ASP A 183 -9.81 11.29 9.37
N GLN A 184 -9.44 10.22 10.09
CA GLN A 184 -8.10 10.02 10.62
C GLN A 184 -7.09 9.68 9.52
N LEU A 185 -7.50 8.99 8.45
CA LEU A 185 -6.63 8.82 7.29
C LEU A 185 -6.43 10.14 6.55
N GLU A 186 -7.47 10.96 6.37
CA GLU A 186 -7.31 12.33 5.85
C GLU A 186 -6.30 13.11 6.66
N GLU A 187 -6.41 13.10 7.99
CA GLU A 187 -5.48 13.76 8.90
C GLU A 187 -4.05 13.24 8.71
N THR A 188 -3.87 11.92 8.67
CA THR A 188 -2.54 11.29 8.44
C THR A 188 -1.93 11.71 7.11
N ILE A 189 -2.72 11.75 6.04
CA ILE A 189 -2.29 12.23 4.72
C ILE A 189 -1.83 13.68 4.81
N ARG A 190 -2.62 14.56 5.46
CA ARG A 190 -2.26 15.97 5.63
C ARG A 190 -0.98 16.15 6.44
N LEU A 191 -0.76 15.35 7.49
CA LEU A 191 0.48 15.33 8.26
C LEU A 191 1.68 14.98 7.37
N ALA A 192 1.55 13.94 6.55
CA ALA A 192 2.60 13.57 5.61
C ALA A 192 2.95 14.72 4.65
N PHE A 193 1.96 15.41 4.09
CA PHE A 193 2.20 16.58 3.23
C PHE A 193 2.80 17.78 3.95
N SER A 194 2.52 17.95 5.25
CA SER A 194 3.08 19.03 6.09
C SER A 194 4.50 18.75 6.60
N SER A 195 4.99 17.52 6.46
CA SER A 195 6.28 17.08 6.97
C SER A 195 7.51 17.70 6.27
N GLY A 196 7.30 18.31 5.12
CA GLY A 196 8.39 18.76 4.24
C GLY A 196 8.81 17.70 3.22
N ALA A 197 8.04 16.61 3.05
CA ALA A 197 8.31 15.61 2.02
C ALA A 197 8.31 16.21 0.61
N ASP A 198 9.17 15.66 -0.25
CA ASP A 198 9.20 15.99 -1.68
C ASP A 198 7.98 15.40 -2.39
N GLN A 199 7.64 14.14 -2.07
CA GLN A 199 6.44 13.45 -2.56
C GLN A 199 5.83 12.56 -1.47
N VAL A 200 4.49 12.39 -1.54
CA VAL A 200 3.73 11.46 -0.70
C VAL A 200 3.01 10.48 -1.63
N SER A 201 3.37 9.21 -1.52
CA SER A 201 2.73 8.10 -2.22
C SER A 201 1.88 7.28 -1.25
N ILE A 202 0.79 6.70 -1.76
CA ILE A 202 -0.12 5.87 -0.98
C ILE A 202 -0.28 4.53 -1.70
N LEU A 203 -0.16 3.43 -0.97
CA LEU A 203 -0.58 2.11 -1.40
C LEU A 203 -1.65 1.61 -0.45
N ALA A 204 -2.82 1.33 -0.98
CA ALA A 204 -3.90 0.71 -0.24
C ALA A 204 -4.15 -0.71 -0.77
N HIS A 205 -4.55 -1.61 0.13
CA HIS A 205 -4.82 -3.00 -0.20
C HIS A 205 -6.25 -3.41 0.19
N SER A 206 -6.92 -4.16 -0.68
CA SER A 206 -8.23 -4.75 -0.43
C SER A 206 -9.27 -3.71 0.06
N MET A 207 -9.91 -3.91 1.20
CA MET A 207 -10.86 -2.96 1.84
C MET A 207 -10.20 -1.61 2.20
N GLY A 208 -8.87 -1.56 2.39
CA GLY A 208 -8.14 -0.31 2.58
C GLY A 208 -8.24 0.65 1.40
N ASN A 209 -8.53 0.14 0.19
CA ASN A 209 -8.78 0.99 -0.98
C ASN A 209 -10.08 1.78 -0.84
N TRP A 210 -11.15 1.14 -0.35
CA TRP A 210 -12.39 1.84 -0.03
C TRP A 210 -12.14 3.02 0.90
N LEU A 211 -11.47 2.76 2.03
CA LEU A 211 -11.09 3.78 3.00
C LEU A 211 -10.25 4.91 2.37
N THR A 212 -9.25 4.55 1.56
CA THR A 212 -8.34 5.52 0.92
C THR A 212 -9.07 6.42 -0.08
N VAL A 213 -9.91 5.84 -0.94
CA VAL A 213 -10.65 6.62 -1.94
C VAL A 213 -11.67 7.54 -1.26
N GLU A 214 -12.34 7.10 -0.19
CA GLU A 214 -13.24 7.95 0.60
C GLU A 214 -12.49 9.10 1.29
N ALA A 215 -11.32 8.86 1.90
CA ALA A 215 -10.51 9.90 2.52
C ALA A 215 -10.05 10.95 1.48
N LEU A 216 -9.56 10.50 0.32
CA LEU A 216 -9.17 11.39 -0.78
C LEU A 216 -10.37 12.19 -1.33
N ARG A 217 -11.54 11.53 -1.46
CA ARG A 217 -12.78 12.20 -1.84
C ARG A 217 -13.15 13.29 -0.84
N GLN A 218 -13.04 13.04 0.45
CA GLN A 218 -13.30 14.00 1.50
C GLN A 218 -12.34 15.20 1.42
N ILE A 219 -11.04 14.97 1.21
CA ILE A 219 -10.07 16.03 0.94
C ILE A 219 -10.51 16.90 -0.24
N ARG A 220 -10.99 16.28 -1.32
CA ARG A 220 -11.45 17.02 -2.50
C ARG A 220 -12.71 17.87 -2.23
N ILE A 221 -13.63 17.33 -1.45
CA ILE A 221 -14.89 18.03 -1.11
C ILE A 221 -14.66 19.19 -0.13
N SER A 222 -13.74 19.03 0.81
CA SER A 222 -13.44 20.06 1.82
C SER A 222 -12.85 21.35 1.22
N GLY A 223 -12.47 21.35 -0.06
CA GLY A 223 -11.80 22.47 -0.73
C GLY A 223 -10.35 22.70 -0.29
N LYS A 224 -9.87 21.97 0.73
CA LYS A 224 -8.49 22.03 1.22
C LYS A 224 -7.62 21.07 0.40
N THR A 225 -7.30 21.45 -0.82
CA THR A 225 -6.54 20.62 -1.77
C THR A 225 -5.12 20.33 -1.29
N LEU A 226 -4.60 19.16 -1.69
CA LEU A 226 -3.20 18.81 -1.49
C LEU A 226 -2.32 19.47 -2.57
N PRO A 227 -1.04 19.77 -2.27
CA PRO A 227 -0.11 20.30 -3.28
C PRO A 227 0.10 19.30 -4.41
N ALA A 228 -0.39 19.63 -5.61
CA ALA A 228 -0.41 18.72 -6.76
C ALA A 228 0.98 18.21 -7.16
N ASN A 229 2.00 19.07 -7.06
CA ASN A 229 3.39 18.73 -7.34
C ASN A 229 4.05 17.78 -6.33
N LYS A 230 3.44 17.61 -5.16
CA LYS A 230 3.91 16.69 -4.11
C LYS A 230 3.13 15.37 -4.06
N ILE A 231 2.07 15.23 -4.85
CA ILE A 231 1.33 13.97 -4.95
C ILE A 231 2.21 12.96 -5.69
N GLY A 232 2.57 11.88 -4.99
CA GLY A 232 3.25 10.72 -5.54
C GLY A 232 2.27 9.77 -6.25
N ASN A 233 2.57 8.48 -6.24
CA ASN A 233 1.68 7.47 -6.79
C ASN A 233 0.59 7.12 -5.78
N ILE A 234 -0.65 6.98 -6.25
CA ILE A 234 -1.77 6.41 -5.48
C ILE A 234 -2.08 5.06 -6.10
N ILE A 235 -1.71 4.00 -5.39
CA ILE A 235 -1.79 2.62 -5.85
C ILE A 235 -2.93 1.93 -5.10
N LEU A 236 -3.90 1.44 -5.85
CA LEU A 236 -5.05 0.70 -5.35
C LEU A 236 -4.85 -0.79 -5.69
N ALA A 237 -4.38 -1.57 -4.72
CA ALA A 237 -4.01 -2.97 -4.91
C ALA A 237 -5.15 -3.91 -4.52
N ALA A 238 -5.52 -4.83 -5.41
CA ALA A 238 -6.62 -5.79 -5.25
C ALA A 238 -7.88 -5.14 -4.64
N PRO A 239 -8.39 -4.03 -5.21
CA PRO A 239 -9.35 -3.19 -4.51
C PRO A 239 -10.71 -3.87 -4.32
N ASP A 240 -11.09 -4.02 -3.05
CA ASP A 240 -12.42 -4.46 -2.61
C ASP A 240 -13.38 -3.27 -2.58
N ILE A 241 -13.66 -2.73 -3.75
CA ILE A 241 -14.60 -1.62 -3.96
C ILE A 241 -15.60 -2.05 -5.03
N ASP A 242 -16.88 -1.76 -4.81
CA ASP A 242 -17.89 -1.87 -5.85
C ASP A 242 -17.54 -0.97 -7.04
N VAL A 243 -17.60 -1.52 -8.26
CA VAL A 243 -17.17 -0.83 -9.48
C VAL A 243 -18.00 0.44 -9.74
N ASP A 244 -19.32 0.39 -9.51
CA ASP A 244 -20.20 1.56 -9.74
C ASP A 244 -19.91 2.68 -8.74
N VAL A 245 -19.59 2.30 -7.48
CA VAL A 245 -19.17 3.25 -6.45
C VAL A 245 -17.85 3.90 -6.85
N PHE A 246 -16.85 3.12 -7.26
CA PHE A 246 -15.55 3.65 -7.70
C PHE A 246 -15.68 4.61 -8.88
N LYS A 247 -16.46 4.25 -9.91
CA LYS A 247 -16.75 5.13 -11.05
C LYS A 247 -17.39 6.45 -10.61
N THR A 248 -18.32 6.39 -9.65
CA THR A 248 -18.95 7.59 -9.10
C THR A 248 -17.96 8.48 -8.36
N GLN A 249 -17.06 7.86 -7.60
CA GLN A 249 -16.00 8.58 -6.89
C GLN A 249 -15.03 9.25 -7.88
N LEU A 250 -14.56 8.52 -8.91
CA LEU A 250 -13.66 9.06 -9.92
C LEU A 250 -14.25 10.26 -10.68
N ARG A 251 -15.54 10.21 -11.04
CA ARG A 251 -16.21 11.37 -11.65
C ARG A 251 -16.17 12.61 -10.76
N ARG A 252 -16.23 12.43 -9.42
CA ARG A 252 -16.12 13.53 -8.47
C ARG A 252 -14.69 14.07 -8.33
N PHE A 253 -13.68 13.23 -8.47
CA PHE A 253 -12.28 13.67 -8.48
C PHE A 253 -11.96 14.53 -9.70
N GLY A 254 -12.58 14.26 -10.84
CA GLY A 254 -12.15 14.78 -12.13
C GLY A 254 -10.82 14.16 -12.52
N LYS A 255 -10.06 14.82 -13.39
CA LYS A 255 -8.73 14.34 -13.80
C LYS A 255 -7.71 14.63 -12.68
N PRO A 256 -7.18 13.60 -11.99
CA PRO A 256 -6.18 13.81 -10.96
C PRO A 256 -4.83 14.25 -11.57
N PRO A 257 -3.95 14.95 -10.81
CA PRO A 257 -2.62 15.33 -11.29
C PRO A 257 -1.75 14.16 -11.72
N LYS A 258 -1.92 13.00 -11.06
CA LYS A 258 -1.38 11.71 -11.48
C LYS A 258 -2.52 10.68 -11.52
N PRO A 259 -2.51 9.74 -12.48
CA PRO A 259 -3.53 8.69 -12.55
C PRO A 259 -3.49 7.81 -11.30
N PHE A 260 -4.64 7.28 -10.91
CA PHE A 260 -4.67 6.14 -10.01
C PHE A 260 -4.06 4.93 -10.69
N VAL A 261 -3.21 4.21 -9.98
CA VAL A 261 -2.70 2.90 -10.43
C VAL A 261 -3.57 1.84 -9.80
N VAL A 262 -4.36 1.14 -10.61
CA VAL A 262 -5.26 0.07 -10.14
C VAL A 262 -4.61 -1.27 -10.45
N VAL A 263 -4.24 -2.00 -9.40
CA VAL A 263 -3.62 -3.33 -9.51
C VAL A 263 -4.72 -4.37 -9.35
N ILE A 264 -4.92 -5.16 -10.39
CA ILE A 264 -5.96 -6.20 -10.46
C ILE A 264 -5.37 -7.59 -10.59
N SER A 265 -6.15 -8.59 -10.18
CA SER A 265 -5.86 -10.01 -10.41
C SER A 265 -7.19 -10.75 -10.55
N ARG A 266 -7.50 -11.22 -11.77
CA ARG A 266 -8.79 -11.85 -12.08
C ARG A 266 -8.95 -13.26 -11.50
N ASP A 267 -7.88 -13.81 -10.96
CA ASP A 267 -7.83 -15.09 -10.24
C ASP A 267 -7.79 -14.91 -8.71
N ASP A 268 -8.14 -13.71 -8.21
CA ASP A 268 -8.19 -13.38 -6.79
C ASP A 268 -9.43 -14.01 -6.13
N LYS A 269 -9.20 -15.05 -5.31
CA LYS A 269 -10.28 -15.80 -4.65
C LYS A 269 -10.88 -15.07 -3.45
N ALA A 270 -10.13 -14.16 -2.82
CA ALA A 270 -10.63 -13.42 -1.67
C ALA A 270 -11.65 -12.36 -2.09
N LEU A 271 -11.47 -11.73 -3.25
CA LEU A 271 -12.44 -10.81 -3.81
C LEU A 271 -13.74 -11.51 -4.22
N GLY A 272 -13.67 -12.73 -4.74
CA GLY A 272 -14.87 -13.54 -5.01
C GLY A 272 -15.71 -13.82 -3.75
N PHE A 273 -15.08 -13.98 -2.58
CA PHE A 273 -15.79 -14.08 -1.31
C PHE A 273 -16.46 -12.74 -0.92
N SER A 274 -15.74 -11.64 -1.07
CA SER A 274 -16.27 -10.29 -0.84
C SER A 274 -17.45 -9.96 -1.77
N ASP A 275 -17.34 -10.33 -3.07
CA ASP A 275 -18.43 -10.20 -4.05
C ASP A 275 -19.70 -10.94 -3.60
N PHE A 276 -19.56 -12.18 -3.12
CA PHE A 276 -20.67 -12.95 -2.57
C PHE A 276 -21.36 -12.24 -1.41
N LEU A 277 -20.61 -11.71 -0.44
CA LEU A 277 -21.14 -10.98 0.71
C LEU A 277 -21.80 -9.66 0.32
N ALA A 278 -21.37 -9.04 -0.76
CA ALA A 278 -21.87 -7.76 -1.25
C ALA A 278 -23.02 -7.88 -2.28
N GLY A 279 -23.64 -9.06 -2.39
CA GLY A 279 -24.78 -9.27 -3.27
C GLY A 279 -24.42 -9.47 -4.73
N LYS A 280 -23.25 -10.07 -5.00
CA LYS A 280 -22.73 -10.43 -6.36
C LYS A 280 -22.52 -9.21 -7.26
N LYS A 281 -21.99 -8.13 -6.71
CA LYS A 281 -21.55 -6.95 -7.45
C LYS A 281 -20.03 -7.03 -7.70
N PRO A 282 -19.56 -6.92 -8.95
CA PRO A 282 -18.14 -7.05 -9.29
C PRO A 282 -17.27 -6.11 -8.45
N ARG A 283 -16.17 -6.66 -7.94
CA ARG A 283 -15.15 -5.88 -7.25
C ARG A 283 -14.12 -5.33 -8.24
N LEU A 284 -13.65 -4.13 -7.96
CA LEU A 284 -12.71 -3.43 -8.83
C LEU A 284 -11.43 -4.25 -9.08
N GLY A 285 -10.96 -4.99 -8.07
CA GLY A 285 -9.73 -5.80 -8.16
C GLY A 285 -9.79 -6.99 -9.12
N GLU A 286 -10.97 -7.41 -9.55
CA GLU A 286 -11.18 -8.47 -10.56
C GLU A 286 -11.95 -7.96 -11.79
N TYR A 287 -12.10 -6.64 -11.93
CA TYR A 287 -12.87 -6.05 -13.02
C TYR A 287 -12.24 -6.32 -14.39
N ALA A 288 -13.07 -6.77 -15.34
CA ALA A 288 -12.59 -7.25 -16.64
C ALA A 288 -12.41 -6.15 -17.70
N ASN A 289 -13.01 -4.98 -17.51
CA ASN A 289 -12.99 -3.90 -18.51
C ASN A 289 -11.90 -2.86 -18.21
N ASP A 290 -10.65 -3.16 -18.56
CA ASP A 290 -9.52 -2.25 -18.37
C ASP A 290 -9.70 -0.94 -19.14
N THR A 291 -10.31 -1.00 -20.34
CA THR A 291 -10.52 0.17 -21.20
C THR A 291 -11.36 1.23 -20.49
N GLU A 292 -12.43 0.82 -19.84
CA GLU A 292 -13.28 1.75 -19.09
C GLU A 292 -12.55 2.41 -17.91
N LEU A 293 -11.69 1.67 -17.20
CA LEU A 293 -10.88 2.24 -16.13
C LEU A 293 -9.86 3.26 -16.66
N VAL A 294 -9.27 2.97 -17.82
CA VAL A 294 -8.34 3.89 -18.49
C VAL A 294 -9.05 5.15 -18.97
N GLU A 295 -10.25 5.05 -19.54
CA GLU A 295 -11.07 6.19 -19.94
C GLU A 295 -11.42 7.09 -18.75
N LEU A 296 -11.55 6.52 -17.55
CA LEU A 296 -11.75 7.25 -16.29
C LEU A 296 -10.43 7.84 -15.73
N GLY A 297 -9.31 7.67 -16.42
CA GLY A 297 -8.02 8.26 -16.06
C GLY A 297 -7.16 7.40 -15.13
N ALA A 298 -7.42 6.08 -15.05
CA ALA A 298 -6.58 5.14 -14.32
C ALA A 298 -5.51 4.49 -15.21
N VAL A 299 -4.44 4.01 -14.58
CA VAL A 299 -3.51 3.02 -15.15
C VAL A 299 -3.84 1.68 -14.53
N VAL A 300 -4.06 0.66 -15.35
CA VAL A 300 -4.36 -0.70 -14.88
C VAL A 300 -3.10 -1.55 -14.94
N VAL A 301 -2.78 -2.18 -13.83
CA VAL A 301 -1.69 -3.16 -13.67
C VAL A 301 -2.31 -4.51 -13.38
N ASP A 302 -2.35 -5.37 -14.38
CA ASP A 302 -2.92 -6.72 -14.29
C ASP A 302 -1.84 -7.73 -13.91
N MET A 303 -2.03 -8.37 -12.78
CA MET A 303 -1.14 -9.39 -12.22
C MET A 303 -1.73 -10.81 -12.31
N THR A 304 -2.75 -11.04 -13.12
CA THR A 304 -3.42 -12.35 -13.22
C THR A 304 -2.41 -13.46 -13.52
N ASP A 305 -1.49 -13.23 -14.45
CA ASP A 305 -0.48 -14.21 -14.87
C ASP A 305 0.75 -14.28 -13.95
N VAL A 306 0.82 -13.46 -12.91
CA VAL A 306 1.89 -13.53 -11.90
C VAL A 306 1.58 -14.67 -10.92
N LYS A 307 2.57 -15.52 -10.64
CA LYS A 307 2.43 -16.58 -9.65
C LYS A 307 2.31 -15.99 -8.24
N ALA A 308 1.21 -16.29 -7.56
CA ALA A 308 1.01 -15.87 -6.18
C ALA A 308 1.92 -16.62 -5.20
N LEU A 309 2.28 -15.95 -4.12
CA LEU A 309 2.95 -16.54 -2.95
C LEU A 309 1.95 -17.04 -1.91
N ASP A 310 0.66 -16.65 -2.04
CA ASP A 310 -0.43 -17.08 -1.17
C ASP A 310 -1.46 -17.93 -1.92
N SER A 311 -2.25 -18.73 -1.18
CA SER A 311 -3.25 -19.65 -1.73
C SER A 311 -4.51 -18.98 -2.29
N PHE A 312 -4.74 -17.72 -1.96
CA PHE A 312 -5.90 -16.93 -2.39
C PHE A 312 -5.61 -16.03 -3.59
N ASN A 313 -4.35 -15.88 -3.99
CA ASN A 313 -3.89 -14.97 -5.03
C ASN A 313 -4.15 -13.47 -4.70
N HIS A 314 -4.42 -13.16 -3.43
CA HIS A 314 -4.79 -11.82 -2.96
C HIS A 314 -3.58 -10.96 -2.58
N GLY A 315 -2.47 -11.60 -2.23
CA GLY A 315 -1.23 -10.95 -1.80
C GLY A 315 -0.24 -10.63 -2.93
N LYS A 316 -0.58 -10.86 -4.19
CA LYS A 316 0.32 -10.65 -5.35
C LYS A 316 0.91 -9.23 -5.40
N PHE A 317 0.19 -8.22 -4.89
CA PHE A 317 0.64 -6.83 -4.86
C PHE A 317 1.95 -6.64 -4.09
N ALA A 318 2.25 -7.50 -3.11
CA ALA A 318 3.49 -7.41 -2.33
C ALA A 318 4.74 -7.66 -3.19
N GLN A 319 4.59 -8.40 -4.29
CA GLN A 319 5.65 -8.66 -5.26
C GLN A 319 5.92 -7.44 -6.18
N LEU A 320 4.99 -6.47 -6.24
CA LEU A 320 5.22 -5.24 -7.00
C LEU A 320 6.37 -4.41 -6.45
N ALA A 321 6.68 -4.51 -5.16
CA ALA A 321 7.77 -3.77 -4.54
C ALA A 321 9.11 -4.17 -5.18
N GLU A 322 9.37 -5.45 -5.35
CA GLU A 322 10.55 -5.98 -6.04
C GLU A 322 10.59 -5.57 -7.52
N MET A 323 9.43 -5.56 -8.18
CA MET A 323 9.32 -5.22 -9.60
C MET A 323 9.33 -3.71 -9.87
N ALA A 324 9.19 -2.87 -8.84
CA ALA A 324 9.01 -1.43 -8.98
C ALA A 324 10.11 -0.73 -9.82
N PRO A 325 11.41 -1.02 -9.66
CA PRO A 325 12.46 -0.40 -10.49
C PRO A 325 12.33 -0.75 -11.98
N GLN A 326 12.00 -2.00 -12.29
CA GLN A 326 11.83 -2.49 -13.66
C GLN A 326 10.56 -1.92 -14.31
N LEU A 327 9.45 -1.84 -13.56
CA LEU A 327 8.20 -1.24 -13.99
C LEU A 327 8.38 0.26 -14.27
N GLN A 328 9.05 1.00 -13.39
CA GLN A 328 9.35 2.42 -13.60
C GLN A 328 10.21 2.64 -14.85
N GLY A 329 11.27 1.84 -15.04
CA GLY A 329 12.12 1.90 -16.23
C GLY A 329 11.34 1.57 -17.52
N THR A 330 10.40 0.64 -17.46
CA THR A 330 9.54 0.27 -18.59
C THR A 330 8.54 1.37 -18.93
N ILE A 331 7.88 1.93 -17.93
CA ILE A 331 6.95 3.06 -18.10
C ILE A 331 7.69 4.28 -18.67
N ALA A 332 8.90 4.58 -18.18
CA ALA A 332 9.71 5.69 -18.67
C ALA A 332 10.14 5.49 -20.15
N ARG A 333 10.58 4.29 -20.54
CA ARG A 333 10.95 3.96 -21.93
C ARG A 333 9.73 3.97 -22.85
N ALA A 334 8.61 3.39 -22.42
CA ALA A 334 7.37 3.42 -23.17
C ALA A 334 6.86 4.87 -23.37
N GLY A 335 7.20 5.78 -22.45
CA GLY A 335 6.91 7.22 -22.57
C GLY A 335 7.54 7.89 -23.79
N GLY A 336 8.65 7.36 -24.33
CA GLY A 336 9.41 8.00 -25.43
C GLY A 336 9.02 7.57 -26.86
N THR A 337 8.67 6.33 -27.08
CA THR A 337 8.60 5.77 -28.46
C THR A 337 7.49 4.76 -28.72
N ALA A 338 6.79 4.23 -27.69
CA ALA A 338 5.78 3.19 -27.91
C ALA A 338 4.47 3.78 -28.45
N THR A 339 4.00 3.25 -29.56
CA THR A 339 2.67 3.51 -30.13
C THR A 339 1.56 2.76 -29.40
N SER A 340 1.91 1.80 -28.54
CA SER A 340 0.97 0.97 -27.78
C SER A 340 0.66 1.56 -26.42
N ASN A 341 -0.62 1.59 -26.05
CA ASN A 341 -1.11 1.97 -24.72
C ASN A 341 -0.96 0.85 -23.68
N THR A 342 -0.47 -0.32 -24.10
CA THR A 342 -0.29 -1.52 -23.27
C THR A 342 1.13 -2.06 -23.40
N VAL A 343 1.72 -2.46 -22.25
CA VAL A 343 3.03 -3.12 -22.17
C VAL A 343 2.89 -4.36 -21.30
N GLN A 344 3.63 -5.42 -21.61
CA GLN A 344 3.73 -6.63 -20.81
C GLN A 344 5.17 -6.85 -20.35
N LEU A 345 5.35 -7.19 -19.07
CA LEU A 345 6.63 -7.44 -18.43
C LEU A 345 6.48 -8.53 -17.36
N GLN A 346 7.18 -9.66 -17.50
CA GLN A 346 7.23 -10.73 -16.49
C GLN A 346 5.85 -11.18 -15.94
N GLY A 347 4.86 -11.34 -16.82
CA GLY A 347 3.50 -11.73 -16.43
C GLY A 347 2.62 -10.55 -15.95
N VAL A 348 3.16 -9.36 -15.83
CA VAL A 348 2.40 -8.14 -15.53
C VAL A 348 2.04 -7.43 -16.82
N ARG A 349 0.75 -7.11 -16.99
CA ARG A 349 0.25 -6.29 -18.10
C ARG A 349 -0.14 -4.90 -17.58
N ILE A 350 0.40 -3.86 -18.20
CA ILE A 350 0.10 -2.45 -17.85
C ILE A 350 -0.66 -1.84 -19.00
N THR A 351 -1.85 -1.28 -18.73
CA THR A 351 -2.71 -0.58 -19.70
C THR A 351 -2.98 0.85 -19.23
N GLY A 352 -3.06 1.81 -20.16
CA GLY A 352 -3.30 3.21 -19.82
C GLY A 352 -2.03 4.05 -19.71
N LEU A 353 -0.96 3.70 -20.42
CA LEU A 353 0.31 4.41 -20.39
C LEU A 353 0.24 5.85 -20.89
N ASP A 354 -0.71 6.18 -21.76
CA ASP A 354 -1.03 7.53 -22.19
C ASP A 354 -1.47 8.43 -21.01
N GLN A 355 -2.20 7.90 -20.05
CA GLN A 355 -2.59 8.60 -18.82
C GLN A 355 -1.36 8.94 -17.97
N ALA A 356 -0.42 8.00 -17.84
CA ALA A 356 0.83 8.21 -17.12
C ALA A 356 1.72 9.26 -17.80
N ARG A 357 1.76 9.30 -19.13
CA ARG A 357 2.49 10.30 -19.93
C ARG A 357 1.93 11.70 -19.76
N ALA A 358 0.61 11.84 -19.83
CA ALA A 358 -0.07 13.13 -19.69
C ALA A 358 0.14 13.78 -18.31
N ALA A 359 0.51 12.99 -17.30
CA ALA A 359 0.76 13.43 -15.94
C ALA A 359 2.22 13.83 -15.65
N GLN A 360 3.15 13.56 -16.58
CA GLN A 360 4.54 13.98 -16.43
C GLN A 360 4.66 15.48 -16.81
N PRO A 361 5.41 16.30 -16.03
CA PRO A 361 5.74 17.65 -16.48
C PRO A 361 6.53 17.55 -17.79
N ALA A 362 6.22 18.40 -18.75
CA ALA A 362 6.97 18.49 -19.99
C ALA A 362 8.46 18.68 -19.64
N GLY A 363 9.28 17.70 -19.98
CA GLY A 363 10.73 17.81 -19.84
C GLY A 363 11.23 19.02 -20.63
N PRO A 364 12.40 19.62 -20.29
CA PRO A 364 12.96 20.69 -21.06
C PRO A 364 13.07 20.24 -22.53
N ALA A 365 12.52 21.05 -23.45
CA ALA A 365 12.60 20.78 -24.87
C ALA A 365 14.07 20.55 -25.23
N LEU A 366 14.39 19.42 -25.85
CA LEU A 366 15.71 19.21 -26.43
C LEU A 366 15.96 20.35 -27.42
N PRO A 367 17.12 21.02 -27.36
CA PRO A 367 17.46 22.04 -28.34
C PRO A 367 17.40 21.42 -29.73
N ALA A 368 16.70 22.10 -30.64
CA ALA A 368 16.60 21.69 -32.04
C ALA A 368 18.01 21.44 -32.59
N ALA A 369 18.23 20.26 -33.17
CA ALA A 369 19.47 19.93 -33.81
C ALA A 369 19.72 20.98 -34.91
N THR A 370 20.74 21.80 -34.72
CA THR A 370 21.23 22.74 -35.75
C THR A 370 21.67 21.93 -36.96
N GLN A 371 20.95 22.08 -38.07
CA GLN A 371 21.38 21.54 -39.35
C GLN A 371 22.72 22.18 -39.72
N PRO A 372 23.72 21.41 -40.15
CA PRO A 372 24.95 21.99 -40.68
C PRO A 372 24.65 22.79 -41.95
N ALA A 373 25.20 23.98 -42.02
CA ALA A 373 25.10 24.84 -43.20
C ALA A 373 25.72 24.14 -44.43
N PRO A 374 25.14 24.30 -45.62
CA PRO A 374 25.71 23.72 -46.84
C PRO A 374 27.07 24.39 -47.13
N ALA A 375 28.07 23.56 -47.41
CA ALA A 375 29.39 24.02 -47.84
C ALA A 375 29.28 24.72 -49.22
N GLN A 376 29.90 25.91 -49.28
CA GLN A 376 30.16 26.63 -50.55
C GLN A 376 31.45 26.14 -51.20
#